data_cacdec3f283d3b1638f20675aac9b1c9
#
_entry.id   cacdec3f283d3b1638f20675aac9b1c9
#
_cell.length_a   1.000
_cell.length_b   1.000
_cell.length_c   1.000
_cell.angle_alpha   90.00
_cell.angle_beta   90.00
_cell.angle_gamma   90.00
#
_symmetry.space_group_name_H-M   'P 1'
#
loop_
_entity.id
_entity.type
_entity.pdbx_description
1 polymer ?
#
loop_
_entity_poly.entity_id
_entity_poly.type
_entity_poly.pdbx_seq_one_letter_code
_entity_poly.pdbx_strand_id
1 'polypeptide(L)'
;MLKNAIDWVYPEWNREAAAVVSYGSAMGARAVQQLREAAIEIQMAPIRSSVHIPVATLWAHFQGGDVDKGLAELEKQANVMIDDLTWRTAALKAARER
;
A
#
# COMPACT_ATOMS: atom_id res chain seq x y z
N MET A 1 8.42 -10.09 9.64
CA MET A 1 7.49 -11.19 9.31
C MET A 1 6.89 -11.06 7.91
N LEU A 2 6.28 -9.93 7.59
CA LEU A 2 5.75 -9.70 6.23
C LEU A 2 6.82 -9.81 5.15
N LYS A 3 7.97 -9.17 5.35
CA LYS A 3 9.08 -9.23 4.38
C LYS A 3 9.52 -10.66 4.11
N ASN A 4 9.58 -11.49 5.15
CA ASN A 4 9.97 -12.88 5.01
C ASN A 4 8.96 -13.65 4.14
N ALA A 5 7.67 -13.41 4.34
CA ALA A 5 6.64 -14.02 3.50
C ALA A 5 6.75 -13.56 2.04
N ILE A 6 7.09 -12.30 1.82
CA ILE A 6 7.28 -11.75 0.48
C ILE A 6 8.50 -12.41 -0.20
N ASP A 7 9.60 -12.60 0.53
CA ASP A 7 10.81 -13.20 -0.01
C ASP A 7 10.60 -14.64 -0.50
N TRP A 8 9.69 -15.40 0.14
CA TRP A 8 9.39 -16.77 -0.25
C TRP A 8 8.76 -16.88 -1.64
N VAL A 9 8.17 -15.80 -2.16
CA VAL A 9 7.42 -15.84 -3.43
C VAL A 9 8.05 -14.86 -4.43
N TYR A 10 9.37 -14.89 -4.51
CA TYR A 10 10.15 -13.88 -5.24
C TYR A 10 9.78 -13.72 -6.72
N PRO A 11 9.74 -14.78 -7.54
CA PRO A 11 9.51 -14.58 -8.99
C PRO A 11 8.12 -14.03 -9.32
N GLU A 12 7.14 -14.33 -8.50
CA GLU A 12 5.74 -13.95 -8.74
C GLU A 12 5.51 -12.46 -8.56
N TRP A 13 6.37 -11.77 -7.80
CA TRP A 13 6.27 -10.32 -7.58
C TRP A 13 6.91 -9.49 -8.69
N ASN A 14 7.77 -10.10 -9.50
CA ASN A 14 8.55 -9.36 -10.48
C ASN A 14 7.64 -8.67 -11.50
N ARG A 15 7.87 -7.38 -11.72
CA ARG A 15 7.14 -6.56 -12.69
C ARG A 15 5.66 -6.36 -12.34
N GLU A 16 5.31 -6.49 -11.07
CA GLU A 16 3.99 -6.17 -10.54
C GLU A 16 3.99 -4.78 -9.92
N ALA A 17 2.90 -4.04 -10.06
CA ALA A 17 2.72 -2.78 -9.35
C ALA A 17 2.32 -3.06 -7.90
N ALA A 18 2.71 -2.18 -7.00
CA ALA A 18 2.37 -2.30 -5.59
C ALA A 18 1.94 -0.97 -5.00
N ALA A 19 0.92 -1.00 -4.17
CA ALA A 19 0.47 0.13 -3.37
C ALA A 19 0.41 -0.28 -1.91
N VAL A 20 0.47 0.68 -1.00
CA VAL A 20 0.54 0.41 0.43
C VAL A 20 -0.56 1.16 1.17
N VAL A 21 -1.23 0.44 2.08
CA VAL A 21 -2.12 1.02 3.08
C VAL A 21 -1.50 0.73 4.43
N SER A 22 -1.34 1.76 5.26
CA SER A 22 -0.65 1.62 6.54
C SER A 22 -1.42 2.29 7.67
N TYR A 23 -1.12 1.90 8.90
CA TYR A 23 -1.71 2.47 10.11
C TYR A 23 -0.68 2.40 11.24
N GLY A 24 -1.01 3.04 12.37
CA GLY A 24 -0.17 3.02 13.56
C GLY A 24 0.38 4.39 13.93
N SER A 25 1.33 4.44 14.84
CA SER A 25 2.02 5.67 15.19
C SER A 25 2.73 6.23 13.96
N ALA A 26 2.70 7.53 13.78
CA ALA A 26 3.21 8.18 12.57
C ALA A 26 2.60 7.58 11.30
N MET A 27 1.39 7.03 11.39
CA MET A 27 0.64 6.43 10.28
C MET A 27 1.38 5.25 9.61
N GLY A 28 2.38 4.68 10.28
CA GLY A 28 3.17 3.58 9.72
C GLY A 28 4.14 4.00 8.64
N ALA A 29 4.46 5.28 8.53
CA ALA A 29 5.28 5.81 7.44
C ALA A 29 6.67 5.16 7.35
N ARG A 30 7.28 4.85 8.48
CA ARG A 30 8.61 4.22 8.49
C ARG A 30 8.57 2.80 7.94
N ALA A 31 7.55 2.03 8.32
CA ALA A 31 7.36 0.69 7.80
C ALA A 31 7.11 0.71 6.29
N VAL A 32 6.34 1.69 5.81
CA VAL A 32 6.06 1.88 4.39
C VAL A 32 7.35 2.15 3.61
N GLN A 33 8.25 2.99 4.13
CA GLN A 33 9.52 3.25 3.48
C GLN A 33 10.36 1.99 3.33
N GLN A 34 10.47 1.21 4.40
CA GLN A 34 11.22 -0.04 4.38
C GLN A 34 10.58 -1.06 3.43
N LEU A 35 9.26 -1.14 3.42
CA LEU A 35 8.54 -2.04 2.54
C LEU A 35 8.72 -1.66 1.07
N ARG A 36 8.74 -0.36 0.76
CA ARG A 36 9.00 0.11 -0.60
C ARG A 36 10.40 -0.28 -1.08
N GLU A 37 11.40 -0.15 -0.21
CA GLU A 37 12.76 -0.58 -0.54
C GLU A 37 12.82 -2.08 -0.84
N ALA A 38 12.14 -2.89 -0.02
CA ALA A 38 12.05 -4.33 -0.25
C ALA A 38 11.34 -4.65 -1.56
N ALA A 39 10.27 -3.92 -1.88
CA ALA A 39 9.52 -4.11 -3.12
C ALA A 39 10.39 -3.83 -4.35
N ILE A 40 11.17 -2.76 -4.32
CA ILE A 40 12.10 -2.43 -5.41
C ILE A 40 13.12 -3.54 -5.60
N GLU A 41 13.66 -4.07 -4.51
CA GLU A 41 14.69 -5.11 -4.55
C GLU A 41 14.18 -6.40 -5.20
N ILE A 42 12.91 -6.74 -5.04
CA ILE A 42 12.30 -7.90 -5.68
C ILE A 42 11.62 -7.55 -7.02
N GLN A 43 11.99 -6.42 -7.59
CA GLN A 43 11.58 -5.97 -8.93
C GLN A 43 10.08 -5.67 -9.06
N MET A 44 9.42 -5.31 -7.97
CA MET A 44 8.10 -4.69 -8.03
C MET A 44 8.22 -3.21 -8.37
N ALA A 45 7.12 -2.62 -8.82
CA ALA A 45 7.02 -1.18 -9.07
C ALA A 45 6.10 -0.54 -8.04
N PRO A 46 6.60 -0.13 -6.86
CA PRO A 46 5.76 0.54 -5.87
C PRO A 46 5.38 1.94 -6.36
N ILE A 47 4.10 2.28 -6.20
CA ILE A 47 3.63 3.61 -6.58
C ILE A 47 3.84 4.59 -5.42
N ARG A 48 3.89 5.88 -5.75
CA ARG A 48 4.05 6.92 -4.75
C ARG A 48 2.81 7.09 -3.88
N SER A 49 1.63 7.04 -4.50
CA SER A 49 0.37 7.24 -3.79
C SER A 49 0.11 6.11 -2.82
N SER A 50 -0.27 6.45 -1.60
CA SER A 50 -0.58 5.46 -0.56
C SER A 50 -1.67 6.01 0.36
N VAL A 51 -2.24 5.16 1.18
CA VAL A 51 -3.21 5.56 2.20
C VAL A 51 -2.60 5.30 3.57
N HIS A 52 -2.53 6.36 4.38
CA HIS A 52 -2.03 6.28 5.75
C HIS A 52 -3.18 6.57 6.70
N ILE A 53 -3.56 5.57 7.49
CA ILE A 53 -4.66 5.68 8.44
C ILE A 53 -4.13 6.33 9.72
N PRO A 54 -4.66 7.52 10.11
CA PRO A 54 -4.19 8.21 11.32
C PRO A 54 -4.46 7.40 12.58
N VAL A 55 -3.61 7.61 13.59
CA VAL A 55 -3.77 6.94 14.88
C VAL A 55 -5.10 7.27 15.54
N ALA A 56 -5.65 8.46 15.32
CA ALA A 56 -6.95 8.85 15.86
C ALA A 56 -8.07 7.93 15.34
N THR A 57 -8.04 7.59 14.07
CA THR A 57 -9.01 6.66 13.48
C THR A 57 -8.85 5.25 14.07
N LEU A 58 -7.62 4.83 14.27
CA LEU A 58 -7.33 3.53 14.89
C LEU A 58 -7.85 3.47 16.33
N TRP A 59 -7.61 4.53 17.11
CA TRP A 59 -8.11 4.61 18.48
C TRP A 59 -9.63 4.59 18.54
N ALA A 60 -10.31 5.27 17.60
CA ALA A 60 -11.77 5.25 17.51
C ALA A 60 -12.27 3.81 17.33
N HIS A 61 -11.59 3.02 16.52
CA HIS A 61 -11.94 1.60 16.32
C HIS A 61 -11.80 0.82 17.65
N PHE A 62 -10.69 0.96 18.34
CA PHE A 62 -10.43 0.21 19.59
C PHE A 62 -11.37 0.62 20.72
N GLN A 63 -11.85 1.86 20.72
CA GLN A 63 -12.78 2.36 21.75
C GLN A 63 -14.25 2.11 21.39
N GLY A 64 -14.51 1.42 20.29
CA GLY A 64 -15.88 1.15 19.83
C GLY A 64 -16.57 2.37 19.25
N GLY A 65 -15.83 3.41 18.89
CA GLY A 65 -16.37 4.61 18.27
C GLY A 65 -16.66 4.45 16.79
N ASP A 66 -17.11 5.53 16.16
CA ASP A 66 -17.43 5.55 14.75
C ASP A 66 -16.15 5.71 13.92
N VAL A 67 -15.72 4.63 13.27
CA VAL A 67 -14.56 4.64 12.38
C VAL A 67 -14.92 5.09 10.97
N ASP A 68 -16.17 5.03 10.59
CA ASP A 68 -16.61 5.32 9.22
C ASP A 68 -16.30 6.75 8.82
N LYS A 69 -16.44 7.70 9.75
CA LYS A 69 -16.10 9.09 9.49
C LYS A 69 -14.62 9.27 9.18
N GLY A 70 -13.75 8.66 9.98
CA GLY A 70 -12.31 8.74 9.77
C GLY A 70 -11.89 8.09 8.48
N LEU A 71 -12.49 6.95 8.14
CA LEU A 71 -12.21 6.25 6.89
C LEU A 71 -12.75 7.03 5.68
N ALA A 72 -13.92 7.67 5.82
CA ALA A 72 -14.48 8.48 4.75
C ALA A 72 -13.57 9.64 4.36
N GLU A 73 -12.86 10.22 5.32
CA GLU A 73 -11.90 11.30 5.06
C GLU A 73 -10.71 10.83 4.22
N LEU A 74 -10.45 9.53 4.17
CA LEU A 74 -9.36 8.94 3.39
C LEU A 74 -9.81 8.49 2.01
N GLU A 75 -11.09 8.57 1.69
CA GLU A 75 -11.63 8.08 0.42
C GLU A 75 -10.96 8.73 -0.78
N LYS A 76 -10.71 10.03 -0.71
CA LYS A 76 -10.04 10.75 -1.80
C LYS A 76 -8.63 10.21 -2.04
N GLN A 77 -7.87 9.98 -0.96
CA GLN A 77 -6.53 9.39 -1.05
C GLN A 77 -6.59 7.99 -1.63
N ALA A 78 -7.56 7.19 -1.19
CA ALA A 78 -7.75 5.83 -1.68
C ALA A 78 -8.07 5.82 -3.19
N ASN A 79 -8.93 6.73 -3.65
CA ASN A 79 -9.27 6.83 -5.05
C ASN A 79 -8.07 7.21 -5.91
N VAL A 80 -7.26 8.15 -5.46
CA VAL A 80 -6.02 8.54 -6.16
C VAL A 80 -5.06 7.34 -6.23
N MET A 81 -4.91 6.62 -5.13
CA MET A 81 -4.04 5.44 -5.08
C MET A 81 -4.52 4.36 -6.04
N ILE A 82 -5.83 4.05 -6.03
CA ILE A 82 -6.41 3.01 -6.88
C ILE A 82 -6.28 3.39 -8.36
N ASP A 83 -6.53 4.63 -8.71
CA ASP A 83 -6.39 5.10 -10.10
C ASP A 83 -4.95 4.95 -10.59
N ASP A 84 -3.98 5.38 -9.80
CA ASP A 84 -2.57 5.27 -10.14
C ASP A 84 -2.14 3.80 -10.23
N LEU A 85 -2.57 2.99 -9.27
CA LEU A 85 -2.27 1.56 -9.26
C LEU A 85 -2.84 0.86 -10.49
N THR A 86 -4.07 1.19 -10.85
CA THR A 86 -4.75 0.60 -12.02
C THR A 86 -4.01 0.95 -13.31
N TRP A 87 -3.61 2.21 -13.46
CA TRP A 87 -2.88 2.66 -14.63
C TRP A 87 -1.54 1.92 -14.79
N ARG A 88 -0.78 1.85 -13.70
CA ARG A 88 0.52 1.19 -13.70
C ARG A 88 0.39 -0.32 -13.88
N THR A 89 -0.60 -0.92 -13.26
CA THR A 89 -0.86 -2.35 -13.40
C THR A 89 -1.18 -2.71 -14.86
N ALA A 90 -2.01 -1.93 -15.51
CA ALA A 90 -2.34 -2.15 -16.91
C ALA A 90 -1.09 -2.03 -17.81
N ALA A 91 -0.25 -1.02 -17.59
CA ALA A 91 0.97 -0.82 -18.34
C ALA A 91 1.96 -1.99 -18.16
N LEU A 92 2.17 -2.41 -16.93
CA LEU A 92 3.08 -3.52 -16.63
C LEU A 92 2.56 -4.85 -17.15
N LYS A 93 1.26 -5.08 -17.04
CA LYS A 93 0.62 -6.28 -17.58
C LYS A 93 0.82 -6.35 -19.09
N ALA A 94 0.57 -5.27 -19.80
CA ALA A 94 0.79 -5.22 -21.24
C ALA A 94 2.24 -5.50 -21.62
N ALA A 95 3.19 -4.96 -20.85
CA ALA A 95 4.61 -5.20 -21.08
C ALA A 95 5.01 -6.65 -20.85
N ARG A 96 4.45 -7.29 -19.81
CA ARG A 96 4.73 -8.71 -19.52
C ARG A 96 4.18 -9.66 -20.58
N GLU A 97 3.12 -9.28 -21.25
CA GLU A 97 2.44 -10.11 -22.25
C GLU A 97 3.03 -10.02 -23.66
N ARG A 98 4.09 -9.22 -23.83
CA ARG A 98 4.78 -9.10 -25.12
C ARG A 98 5.55 -10.36 -25.52
#